data_5c9ad17631ebc286153911901326dbd4
#
_entry.id   5c9ad17631ebc286153911901326dbd4
#
_cell.length_a   1.000
_cell.length_b   1.000
_cell.length_c   1.000
_cell.angle_alpha   90.00
_cell.angle_beta   90.00
_cell.angle_gamma   90.00
#
_symmetry.space_group_name_H-M   'P 1'
#
loop_
_entity.id
_entity.type
_entity.pdbx_description
1 polymer ?
#
loop_
_entity_poly.entity_id
_entity_poly.type
_entity_poly.pdbx_seq_one_letter_code
_entity_poly.pdbx_strand_id
1 'polypeptide(L)'
;MIKKIIITGGLGYIGTELCKLYSGYSWHHNIIVIDNRFISERVNQLRNWNIKFIQGDILDKDLINEHFKDADVVHHLAGVTDVPRTSGESTKNQDEKIKKVAELGTQNILDAINDKCKIIF
;
A
#
# COMPACT_ATOMS: atom_id res chain seq x y z
N MET A 1 -7.93 20.62 -8.50
CA MET A 1 -8.53 19.92 -7.36
C MET A 1 -7.51 18.97 -6.76
N ILE A 2 -7.26 19.07 -5.47
CA ILE A 2 -6.29 18.22 -4.76
C ILE A 2 -6.94 16.85 -4.51
N LYS A 3 -6.29 15.80 -4.97
CA LYS A 3 -6.74 14.42 -4.75
C LYS A 3 -5.86 13.75 -3.70
N LYS A 4 -6.49 12.87 -2.92
CA LYS A 4 -5.79 12.00 -1.99
C LYS A 4 -5.58 10.64 -2.67
N ILE A 5 -4.33 10.28 -2.85
CA ILE A 5 -3.91 9.06 -3.54
C ILE A 5 -3.14 8.20 -2.55
N ILE A 6 -3.57 6.96 -2.36
CA ILE A 6 -2.92 6.02 -1.45
C ILE A 6 -2.34 4.87 -2.25
N ILE A 7 -1.10 4.51 -1.94
CA ILE A 7 -0.40 3.40 -2.57
C ILE A 7 -0.02 2.42 -1.47
N THR A 8 -0.65 1.25 -1.44
CA THR A 8 -0.26 0.18 -0.53
C THR A 8 0.88 -0.61 -1.14
N GLY A 9 1.83 -1.04 -0.32
CA GLY A 9 3.00 -1.77 -0.83
C GLY A 9 3.95 -0.90 -1.65
N GLY A 10 3.95 0.39 -1.40
CA GLY A 10 4.70 1.36 -2.19
C GLY A 10 6.22 1.26 -2.07
N LEU A 11 6.75 0.48 -1.13
CA LEU A 11 8.18 0.23 -1.02
C LEU A 11 8.64 -0.97 -1.87
N GLY A 12 7.72 -1.69 -2.52
CA GLY A 12 8.05 -2.73 -3.47
C GLY A 12 8.57 -2.18 -4.79
N TYR A 13 8.97 -3.07 -5.71
CA TYR A 13 9.50 -2.64 -7.01
C TYR A 13 8.48 -1.87 -7.84
N ILE A 14 7.28 -2.40 -8.00
CA ILE A 14 6.21 -1.75 -8.76
C ILE A 14 5.78 -0.46 -8.05
N GLY A 15 5.64 -0.50 -6.74
CA GLY A 15 5.27 0.66 -5.94
C GLY A 15 6.28 1.79 -6.05
N THR A 16 7.57 1.47 -6.02
CA THR A 16 8.64 2.46 -6.17
C THR A 16 8.59 3.14 -7.54
N GLU A 17 8.40 2.37 -8.60
CA GLU A 17 8.28 2.93 -9.96
C GLU A 17 7.02 3.80 -10.10
N LEU A 18 5.92 3.39 -9.50
CA LEU A 18 4.69 4.18 -9.49
C LEU A 18 4.89 5.50 -8.74
N CYS A 19 5.56 5.46 -7.58
CA CYS A 19 5.89 6.66 -6.82
C CYS A 19 6.77 7.62 -7.61
N LYS A 20 7.72 7.09 -8.37
CA LYS A 20 8.57 7.88 -9.25
C LYS A 20 7.74 8.60 -10.32
N LEU A 21 6.78 7.93 -10.90
CA LEU A 21 5.86 8.56 -11.87
C LEU A 21 5.02 9.65 -11.21
N TYR A 22 4.56 9.43 -9.99
CA TYR A 22 3.78 10.42 -9.25
C TYR A 22 4.61 11.59 -8.72
N SER A 23 5.93 11.48 -8.68
CA SER A 23 6.79 12.53 -8.12
C SER A 23 6.62 13.88 -8.81
N GLY A 24 6.25 13.88 -10.09
CA GLY A 24 5.94 15.09 -10.82
C GLY A 24 4.61 15.76 -10.44
N TYR A 25 3.75 15.03 -9.74
CA TYR A 25 2.41 15.49 -9.36
C TYR A 25 2.23 15.64 -7.85
N SER A 26 3.21 15.22 -7.07
CA SER A 26 3.11 15.17 -5.61
C SER A 26 2.95 16.54 -4.94
N TRP A 27 3.33 17.61 -5.63
CA TRP A 27 3.17 18.98 -5.14
C TRP A 27 1.74 19.49 -5.30
N HIS A 28 0.93 18.83 -6.14
CA HIS A 28 -0.46 19.20 -6.42
C HIS A 28 -1.47 18.23 -5.83
N HIS A 29 -1.02 17.08 -5.33
CA HIS A 29 -1.89 16.06 -4.76
C HIS A 29 -1.30 15.53 -3.46
N ASN A 30 -2.15 14.99 -2.61
CA ASN A 30 -1.75 14.35 -1.37
C ASN A 30 -1.49 12.86 -1.65
N ILE A 31 -0.22 12.47 -1.75
CA ILE A 31 0.17 11.10 -2.07
C ILE A 31 0.75 10.44 -0.82
N ILE A 32 0.20 9.30 -0.45
CA ILE A 32 0.56 8.57 0.77
C ILE A 32 0.90 7.13 0.40
N VAL A 33 2.06 6.68 0.84
CA VAL A 33 2.46 5.27 0.76
C VAL A 33 2.24 4.61 2.11
N ILE A 34 1.60 3.45 2.11
CA ILE A 34 1.46 2.59 3.29
C ILE A 34 2.14 1.26 2.99
N ASP A 35 3.08 0.88 3.84
CA ASP A 35 3.81 -0.38 3.74
C ASP A 35 4.13 -0.87 5.15
N ASN A 36 4.09 -2.16 5.38
CA ASN A 36 4.42 -2.72 6.69
C ASN A 36 5.93 -2.80 6.92
N ARG A 37 6.72 -2.65 5.86
CA ARG A 37 8.18 -2.64 5.93
C ARG A 37 8.69 -1.22 6.12
N PHE A 38 9.91 -1.12 6.63
CA PHE A 38 10.64 0.15 6.67
C PHE A 38 11.99 -0.06 5.96
N ILE A 39 12.15 0.57 4.82
CA ILE A 39 13.39 0.54 4.04
C ILE A 39 13.87 1.99 3.96
N SER A 40 14.88 2.34 4.75
CA SER A 40 15.28 3.73 4.96
C SER A 40 15.61 4.48 3.67
N GLU A 41 16.29 3.83 2.74
CA GLU A 41 16.64 4.45 1.45
C GLU A 41 15.40 4.83 0.64
N ARG A 42 14.42 3.92 0.60
CA ARG A 42 13.19 4.15 -0.15
C ARG A 42 12.29 5.18 0.53
N VAL A 43 12.24 5.17 1.86
CA VAL A 43 11.50 6.17 2.63
C VAL A 43 12.10 7.56 2.42
N ASN A 44 13.42 7.68 2.44
CA ASN A 44 14.08 8.94 2.15
C ASN A 44 13.80 9.43 0.74
N GLN A 45 13.78 8.53 -0.23
CA GLN A 45 13.44 8.85 -1.60
C GLN A 45 11.99 9.37 -1.73
N LEU A 46 11.04 8.76 -1.01
CA LEU A 46 9.66 9.26 -0.97
C LEU A 46 9.58 10.67 -0.41
N ARG A 47 10.34 10.97 0.64
CA ARG A 47 10.41 12.31 1.21
C ARG A 47 10.92 13.33 0.20
N ASN A 48 11.96 12.96 -0.56
CA ASN A 48 12.51 13.82 -1.60
C ASN A 48 11.48 14.09 -2.72
N TRP A 49 10.58 13.15 -2.93
CA TRP A 49 9.49 13.29 -3.92
C TRP A 49 8.23 13.93 -3.34
N ASN A 50 8.28 14.41 -2.10
CA ASN A 50 7.13 14.96 -1.39
C ASN A 50 5.96 13.96 -1.29
N ILE A 51 6.27 12.70 -1.05
CA ILE A 51 5.30 11.63 -0.84
C ILE A 51 5.37 11.22 0.64
N LYS A 52 4.23 11.20 1.30
CA LYS A 52 4.13 10.84 2.71
C LYS A 52 4.24 9.32 2.87
N PHE A 53 4.99 8.88 3.86
CA PHE A 53 5.12 7.46 4.20
C PHE A 53 4.48 7.19 5.56
N ILE A 54 3.68 6.12 5.62
CA ILE A 54 3.10 5.60 6.85
C ILE A 54 3.47 4.12 6.93
N GLN A 55 4.19 3.74 7.98
CA GLN A 55 4.44 2.33 8.24
C GLN A 55 3.19 1.73 8.89
N GLY A 56 2.60 0.75 8.25
CA GLY A 56 1.38 0.14 8.74
C GLY A 56 1.01 -1.12 7.97
N ASP A 57 0.14 -1.91 8.56
CA ASP A 57 -0.33 -3.18 8.03
C ASP A 57 -1.74 -3.02 7.46
N ILE A 58 -1.98 -3.55 6.28
CA ILE A 58 -3.32 -3.55 5.68
C ILE A 58 -4.34 -4.37 6.51
N LEU A 59 -3.87 -5.18 7.44
CA LEU A 59 -4.72 -5.91 8.38
C LEU A 59 -5.17 -5.05 9.56
N ASP A 60 -4.58 -3.89 9.75
CA ASP A 60 -4.95 -2.95 10.81
C ASP A 60 -6.17 -2.12 10.35
N LYS A 61 -7.35 -2.56 10.75
CA LYS A 61 -8.61 -1.92 10.35
C LYS A 61 -8.71 -0.46 10.77
N ASP A 62 -8.23 -0.12 11.95
CA ASP A 62 -8.31 1.26 12.45
C ASP A 62 -7.45 2.19 11.61
N LEU A 63 -6.24 1.77 11.28
CA LEU A 63 -5.34 2.51 10.41
C LEU A 63 -5.94 2.68 9.01
N ILE A 64 -6.47 1.60 8.45
CA ILE A 64 -7.09 1.63 7.12
C ILE A 64 -8.32 2.56 7.12
N ASN A 65 -9.20 2.44 8.10
CA ASN A 65 -10.38 3.32 8.19
C ASN A 65 -9.99 4.79 8.32
N GLU A 66 -8.96 5.09 9.10
CA GLU A 66 -8.50 6.46 9.31
C GLU A 66 -8.03 7.12 8.01
N HIS A 67 -7.23 6.39 7.22
CA HIS A 67 -6.57 6.96 6.05
C HIS A 67 -7.35 6.81 4.74
N PHE A 68 -8.18 5.78 4.62
CA PHE A 68 -8.82 5.45 3.34
C PHE A 68 -10.21 6.04 3.15
N LYS A 69 -10.88 6.48 4.23
CA LYS A 69 -12.26 6.97 4.16
C LYS A 69 -12.47 8.13 3.19
N ASP A 70 -11.45 8.96 3.00
CA ASP A 70 -11.48 10.13 2.14
C ASP A 70 -10.53 10.03 0.93
N ALA A 71 -10.05 8.83 0.64
CA ALA A 71 -9.17 8.61 -0.51
C ALA A 71 -9.95 8.75 -1.82
N ASP A 72 -9.32 9.36 -2.81
CA ASP A 72 -9.87 9.48 -4.16
C ASP A 72 -9.41 8.33 -5.06
N VAL A 73 -8.17 7.89 -4.89
CA VAL A 73 -7.58 6.80 -5.67
C VAL A 73 -6.76 5.92 -4.72
N VAL A 74 -6.90 4.63 -4.87
CA VAL A 74 -6.07 3.64 -4.16
C VAL A 74 -5.41 2.72 -5.18
N HIS A 75 -4.08 2.68 -5.17
CA HIS A 75 -3.31 1.65 -5.86
C HIS A 75 -2.98 0.57 -4.83
N HIS A 76 -3.66 -0.56 -4.94
CA HIS A 76 -3.47 -1.66 -3.99
C HIS A 76 -2.43 -2.65 -4.51
N LEU A 77 -1.17 -2.39 -4.16
CA LEU A 77 -0.03 -3.21 -4.57
C LEU A 77 0.50 -4.08 -3.43
N ALA A 78 0.02 -3.86 -2.20
CA ALA A 78 0.41 -4.69 -1.08
C ALA A 78 -0.07 -6.11 -1.29
N GLY A 79 0.87 -7.01 -1.33
CA GLY A 79 0.63 -8.43 -1.40
C GLY A 79 1.78 -9.13 -0.70
N VAL A 80 1.55 -10.37 -0.33
CA VAL A 80 2.58 -11.15 0.37
C VAL A 80 3.39 -11.94 -0.66
N THR A 81 3.82 -11.27 -1.72
CA THR A 81 4.61 -11.90 -2.78
C THR A 81 6.07 -12.10 -2.38
N ASP A 82 6.51 -11.42 -1.31
CA ASP A 82 7.91 -11.39 -0.88
C ASP A 82 8.14 -12.12 0.44
N VAL A 83 7.27 -13.05 0.84
CA VAL A 83 7.56 -13.90 1.99
C VAL A 83 8.67 -14.86 1.57
N PRO A 84 9.87 -14.73 2.18
CA PRO A 84 10.92 -15.69 1.88
C PRO A 84 10.42 -17.09 2.22
N ARG A 85 10.40 -17.96 1.25
CA ARG A 85 10.11 -19.36 1.47
C ARG A 85 11.24 -19.96 2.30
N THR A 86 10.98 -20.14 3.58
CA THR A 86 11.93 -20.85 4.43
C THR A 86 11.87 -22.34 4.10
N SER A 87 13.04 -22.92 3.88
CA SER A 87 13.16 -24.36 3.70
C SER A 87 12.60 -25.09 4.92
N GLY A 88 11.53 -25.87 4.74
CA GLY A 88 10.91 -26.65 5.81
C GLY A 88 9.44 -26.34 6.08
N GLU A 89 8.90 -25.24 5.58
CA GLU A 89 7.45 -25.01 5.62
C GLU A 89 6.82 -25.63 4.36
N SER A 90 5.65 -26.25 4.54
CA SER A 90 4.92 -26.76 3.39
C SER A 90 4.48 -25.58 2.53
N THR A 91 4.78 -25.60 1.25
CA THR A 91 4.41 -24.58 0.27
C THR A 91 2.92 -24.30 0.31
N LYS A 92 2.11 -25.31 0.57
CA LYS A 92 0.65 -25.22 0.66
C LYS A 92 0.21 -24.35 1.83
N ASN A 93 0.83 -24.48 3.01
CA ASN A 93 0.49 -23.67 4.18
C ASN A 93 0.88 -22.20 4.00
N GLN A 94 2.01 -21.95 3.35
CA GLN A 94 2.42 -20.57 3.03
C GLN A 94 1.47 -19.93 2.02
N ASP A 95 1.08 -20.66 0.98
CA ASP A 95 0.16 -20.16 -0.04
C ASP A 95 -1.21 -19.83 0.56
N GLU A 96 -1.71 -20.65 1.48
CA GLU A 96 -2.97 -20.40 2.18
C GLU A 96 -2.90 -19.16 3.08
N LYS A 97 -1.78 -18.97 3.79
CA LYS A 97 -1.57 -17.77 4.62
C LYS A 97 -1.49 -16.50 3.76
N ILE A 98 -0.74 -16.55 2.68
CA ILE A 98 -0.60 -15.44 1.73
C ILE A 98 -1.96 -15.04 1.18
N LYS A 99 -2.72 -16.02 0.74
CA LYS A 99 -4.06 -15.80 0.19
C LYS A 99 -4.99 -15.18 1.22
N LYS A 100 -4.98 -15.69 2.45
CA LYS A 100 -5.82 -15.18 3.55
C LYS A 100 -5.48 -13.73 3.90
N VAL A 101 -4.20 -13.40 4.01
CA VAL A 101 -3.76 -12.04 4.29
C VAL A 101 -4.16 -11.09 3.16
N ALA A 102 -3.97 -11.51 1.91
CA ALA A 102 -4.37 -10.73 0.75
C ALA A 102 -5.89 -10.47 0.73
N GLU A 103 -6.69 -11.48 1.00
CA GLU A 103 -8.15 -11.35 1.04
C GLU A 103 -8.62 -10.42 2.16
N LEU A 104 -8.08 -10.59 3.37
CA LEU A 104 -8.45 -9.76 4.53
C LEU A 104 -8.01 -8.31 4.35
N GLY A 105 -6.80 -8.10 3.86
CA GLY A 105 -6.29 -6.75 3.59
C GLY A 105 -7.10 -6.03 2.54
N THR A 106 -7.42 -6.71 1.45
CA THR A 106 -8.25 -6.15 0.38
C THR A 106 -9.65 -5.83 0.90
N GLN A 107 -10.25 -6.72 1.70
CA GLN A 107 -11.56 -6.50 2.27
C GLN A 107 -11.57 -5.29 3.20
N ASN A 108 -10.53 -5.11 4.02
CA ASN A 108 -10.42 -3.95 4.90
C ASN A 108 -10.41 -2.63 4.10
N ILE A 109 -9.72 -2.61 2.98
CA ILE A 109 -9.67 -1.45 2.10
C ILE A 109 -11.04 -1.20 1.47
N LEU A 110 -11.68 -2.24 0.93
CA LEU A 110 -13.00 -2.12 0.31
C LEU A 110 -14.06 -1.63 1.29
N ASP A 111 -13.97 -2.06 2.54
CA ASP A 111 -14.90 -1.62 3.59
C ASP A 111 -14.66 -0.16 4.01
N ALA A 112 -13.46 0.36 3.84
CA ALA A 112 -13.07 1.70 4.29
C ALA A 112 -13.28 2.80 3.26
N ILE A 113 -13.15 2.49 1.97
CA ILE A 113 -13.25 3.50 0.91
C ILE A 113 -14.71 3.91 0.67
N ASN A 114 -14.89 5.14 0.18
CA ASN A 114 -16.22 5.62 -0.21
C ASN A 114 -16.53 5.25 -1.67
N ASP A 115 -17.78 5.46 -2.09
CA ASP A 115 -18.28 5.07 -3.41
C ASP A 115 -17.59 5.79 -4.57
N LYS A 116 -16.97 6.93 -4.31
CA LYS A 116 -16.29 7.73 -5.33
C LYS A 116 -14.82 7.34 -5.50
N CYS A 117 -14.29 6.54 -4.60
CA CYS A 117 -12.90 6.12 -4.65
C CYS A 117 -12.67 5.13 -5.80
N LYS A 118 -11.66 5.41 -6.60
CA LYS A 118 -11.21 4.49 -7.64
C LYS A 118 -10.11 3.60 -7.07
N ILE A 119 -10.32 2.29 -7.15
CA ILE A 119 -9.31 1.32 -6.71
C ILE A 119 -8.69 0.63 -7.91
N ILE A 120 -7.37 0.51 -7.90
CA ILE A 120 -6.58 -0.13 -8.96
C ILE A 120 -5.75 -1.22 -8.30
N PHE A 121 -5.85 -2.41 -8.82
CA PHE A 121 -5.10 -3.57 -8.35
C PHE A 121 -3.85 -3.81 -9.19
#